data_8b3a0929e6722d651609c351b70a147b
#
_entry.id   8b3a0929e6722d651609c351b70a147b
#
_cell.length_a   1.000
_cell.length_b   1.000
_cell.length_c   1.000
_cell.angle_alpha   90.00
_cell.angle_beta   90.00
_cell.angle_gamma   90.00
#
_symmetry.space_group_name_H-M   'P 1'
#
loop_
_entity.id
_entity.type
_entity.pdbx_description
1 polymer ?
#
loop_
_entity_poly.entity_id
_entity_poly.type
_entity_poly.pdbx_seq_one_letter_code
_entity_poly.pdbx_strand_id
1 'polypeptide(L)'
;MPIPFPFDFKKPDYNAVFQWRYDRLCKIRKKPSVLAGMYQYYSENPGQFITDWGMTFDPRNVEIGLPAYCPFILFPRQEEAIHWIIERWKNREPGLADKSREMGMSWLTIAFACTMALFHDGFSMGFGSRKQEYVDKLGDLKAILPKGRMFMSLLPVEFRRGWTPRDAPHMRIQFPETQAFISGESGDGIGRGDRVSIYVVDESAWLPRPQLVEESLSNTTNCRIDVSTPRGMGNPFGRKRFAGKISVFSMHWSEDPRKDQAWYDKKCLHIDDPVVIAQELDLDYSASMEGVLIPALWVQAALDAHIKLGLKPKGLRKMGLDIADEGKDKNAVCGRYGILIEYLEQWSGKGGDIYKTLEKVCDLADILDYRDVAYDSDGLGAGARGDARVINEKRKKKGDHKIRFRAFRGSGRVLDPEKDPFVKDGEERDAEKGRTNEDYFKNAKAQAWWSLRRRFLYTYRAVVLDMPYNPEHIISIPRTLKECHKLVTELSQPTYKQNDVGQIIVNKDPDGMASPNLADSIMIAFARLKRPKGFFSAKRIDSEMDD
;
A
#
# COMPACT_ATOMS: atom_id res chain seq x y z
N MET A 1 -36.66 10.88 -12.86
CA MET A 1 -37.09 9.48 -13.02
C MET A 1 -35.83 8.63 -13.18
N PRO A 2 -35.69 7.53 -12.46
CA PRO A 2 -34.54 6.64 -12.58
C PRO A 2 -34.40 6.11 -14.02
N ILE A 3 -33.24 5.55 -14.32
CA ILE A 3 -33.00 4.88 -15.61
C ILE A 3 -34.15 3.89 -15.85
N PRO A 4 -34.85 3.94 -17.00
CA PRO A 4 -36.11 3.21 -17.18
C PRO A 4 -35.93 1.72 -17.53
N PHE A 5 -34.71 1.22 -17.41
CA PHE A 5 -34.36 -0.19 -17.69
C PHE A 5 -33.42 -0.72 -16.61
N PRO A 6 -33.41 -2.04 -16.35
CA PRO A 6 -32.46 -2.64 -15.41
C PRO A 6 -31.03 -2.46 -15.93
N PHE A 7 -30.13 -1.99 -15.06
CA PHE A 7 -28.73 -1.81 -15.39
C PHE A 7 -27.91 -2.99 -14.85
N ASP A 8 -27.27 -3.74 -15.75
CA ASP A 8 -26.36 -4.83 -15.37
C ASP A 8 -24.95 -4.28 -15.14
N PHE A 9 -24.51 -4.23 -13.91
CA PHE A 9 -23.17 -3.73 -13.54
C PHE A 9 -22.03 -4.64 -14.01
N LYS A 10 -22.28 -5.93 -14.29
CA LYS A 10 -21.28 -6.86 -14.82
C LYS A 10 -21.15 -6.79 -16.35
N LYS A 11 -22.23 -6.42 -17.03
CA LYS A 11 -22.27 -6.24 -18.49
C LYS A 11 -22.96 -4.92 -18.84
N PRO A 12 -22.34 -3.76 -18.53
CA PRO A 12 -23.00 -2.48 -18.66
C PRO A 12 -23.25 -2.11 -20.13
N ASP A 13 -24.48 -1.79 -20.46
CA ASP A 13 -24.84 -1.16 -21.73
C ASP A 13 -24.80 0.36 -21.60
N TYR A 14 -23.61 0.92 -21.70
CA TYR A 14 -23.42 2.37 -21.65
C TYR A 14 -24.04 3.09 -22.87
N ASN A 15 -24.19 2.41 -24.02
CA ASN A 15 -24.82 3.02 -25.19
C ASN A 15 -26.30 3.28 -24.94
N ALA A 16 -27.02 2.36 -24.31
CA ALA A 16 -28.40 2.57 -23.89
C ALA A 16 -28.54 3.75 -22.91
N VAL A 17 -27.59 3.90 -21.96
CA VAL A 17 -27.57 5.03 -21.04
C VAL A 17 -27.31 6.34 -21.77
N PHE A 18 -26.35 6.41 -22.70
CA PHE A 18 -26.08 7.60 -23.50
C PHE A 18 -27.28 7.99 -24.38
N GLN A 19 -27.95 7.02 -25.01
CA GLN A 19 -29.14 7.26 -25.81
C GLN A 19 -30.27 7.85 -24.95
N TRP A 20 -30.52 7.26 -23.79
CA TRP A 20 -31.52 7.76 -22.86
C TRP A 20 -31.22 9.18 -22.37
N ARG A 21 -29.95 9.50 -22.02
CA ARG A 21 -29.52 10.86 -21.67
C ARG A 21 -29.71 11.85 -22.81
N TYR A 22 -29.36 11.45 -24.03
CA TYR A 22 -29.55 12.26 -25.23
C TYR A 22 -31.02 12.60 -25.45
N ASP A 23 -31.91 11.63 -25.39
CA ASP A 23 -33.35 11.82 -25.57
C ASP A 23 -33.93 12.79 -24.51
N ARG A 24 -33.46 12.66 -23.26
CA ARG A 24 -33.84 13.58 -22.18
C ARG A 24 -33.34 15.02 -22.44
N LEU A 25 -32.10 15.19 -22.85
CA LEU A 25 -31.55 16.49 -23.20
C LEU A 25 -32.32 17.14 -24.35
N CYS A 26 -32.67 16.39 -25.37
CA CYS A 26 -33.51 16.90 -26.46
C CYS A 26 -34.86 17.40 -25.97
N LYS A 27 -35.50 16.71 -25.01
CA LYS A 27 -36.75 17.15 -24.38
C LYS A 27 -36.56 18.43 -23.55
N ILE A 28 -35.50 18.50 -22.75
CA ILE A 28 -35.15 19.65 -21.92
C ILE A 28 -34.91 20.87 -22.82
N ARG A 29 -34.15 20.75 -23.90
CA ARG A 29 -33.85 21.81 -24.84
C ARG A 29 -35.08 22.36 -25.57
N LYS A 30 -36.04 21.47 -25.84
CA LYS A 30 -37.34 21.90 -26.42
C LYS A 30 -38.22 22.63 -25.43
N LYS A 31 -38.06 22.39 -24.11
CA LYS A 31 -38.87 23.04 -23.07
C LYS A 31 -37.97 23.43 -21.87
N PRO A 32 -37.15 24.50 -22.00
CA PRO A 32 -36.20 24.90 -20.94
C PRO A 32 -36.85 25.23 -19.59
N SER A 33 -38.14 25.59 -19.56
CA SER A 33 -38.85 25.85 -18.30
C SER A 33 -38.89 24.68 -17.31
N VAL A 34 -38.61 23.44 -17.77
CA VAL A 34 -38.55 22.27 -16.89
C VAL A 34 -37.28 22.24 -16.03
N LEU A 35 -36.24 23.01 -16.39
CA LEU A 35 -34.96 23.02 -15.66
C LEU A 35 -35.12 23.45 -14.21
N ALA A 36 -35.95 24.47 -13.93
CA ALA A 36 -36.17 24.94 -12.57
C ALA A 36 -36.71 23.83 -11.65
N GLY A 37 -37.70 23.07 -12.12
CA GLY A 37 -38.22 21.92 -11.38
C GLY A 37 -37.20 20.75 -11.25
N MET A 38 -36.36 20.59 -12.28
CA MET A 38 -35.28 19.59 -12.20
C MET A 38 -34.19 19.97 -11.20
N TYR A 39 -33.84 21.25 -11.12
CA TYR A 39 -32.87 21.75 -10.12
C TYR A 39 -33.38 21.51 -8.70
N GLN A 40 -34.66 21.82 -8.44
CA GLN A 40 -35.27 21.52 -7.15
C GLN A 40 -35.28 20.03 -6.86
N TYR A 41 -35.69 19.21 -7.83
CA TYR A 41 -35.67 17.75 -7.65
C TYR A 41 -34.28 17.21 -7.33
N TYR A 42 -33.24 17.66 -8.05
CA TYR A 42 -31.87 17.19 -7.84
C TYR A 42 -31.21 17.76 -6.58
N SER A 43 -31.66 18.92 -6.08
CA SER A 43 -31.20 19.40 -4.77
C SER A 43 -31.64 18.47 -3.62
N GLU A 44 -32.78 17.82 -3.77
CA GLU A 44 -33.30 16.86 -2.80
C GLU A 44 -32.79 15.43 -3.05
N ASN A 45 -32.37 15.14 -4.30
CA ASN A 45 -31.99 13.80 -4.77
C ASN A 45 -30.61 13.80 -5.46
N PRO A 46 -29.52 14.14 -4.76
CA PRO A 46 -28.19 14.29 -5.41
C PRO A 46 -27.64 12.96 -5.96
N GLY A 47 -27.92 11.81 -5.35
CA GLY A 47 -27.56 10.51 -5.89
C GLY A 47 -28.20 10.24 -7.26
N GLN A 48 -29.48 10.65 -7.41
CA GLN A 48 -30.17 10.55 -8.70
C GLN A 48 -29.53 11.44 -9.78
N PHE A 49 -29.07 12.66 -9.39
CA PHE A 49 -28.35 13.53 -10.32
C PHE A 49 -27.06 12.88 -10.83
N ILE A 50 -26.28 12.29 -9.93
CA ILE A 50 -25.04 11.59 -10.28
C ILE A 50 -25.34 10.47 -11.26
N THR A 51 -26.34 9.65 -10.99
CA THR A 51 -26.76 8.54 -11.87
C THR A 51 -27.28 9.04 -13.21
N ASP A 52 -28.10 10.09 -13.22
CA ASP A 52 -28.71 10.62 -14.45
C ASP A 52 -27.68 11.29 -15.38
N TRP A 53 -26.72 12.04 -14.84
CA TRP A 53 -25.85 12.93 -15.63
C TRP A 53 -24.36 12.77 -15.36
N GLY A 54 -23.97 12.18 -14.24
CA GLY A 54 -22.58 12.04 -13.84
C GLY A 54 -21.79 11.13 -14.75
N MET A 55 -20.51 11.45 -14.87
CA MET A 55 -19.50 10.63 -15.57
C MET A 55 -18.38 10.28 -14.60
N THR A 56 -17.80 9.12 -14.77
CA THR A 56 -16.62 8.64 -14.04
C THR A 56 -15.54 8.14 -15.00
N PHE A 57 -14.39 7.82 -14.48
CA PHE A 57 -13.25 7.33 -15.25
C PHE A 57 -12.68 6.05 -14.62
N ASP A 58 -12.63 4.98 -15.38
CA ASP A 58 -11.90 3.75 -15.05
C ASP A 58 -11.06 3.32 -16.26
N PRO A 59 -9.73 3.47 -16.25
CA PRO A 59 -8.88 3.10 -17.36
C PRO A 59 -8.91 1.59 -17.66
N ARG A 60 -9.25 0.75 -16.68
CA ARG A 60 -9.31 -0.71 -16.83
C ARG A 60 -10.48 -1.16 -17.71
N ASN A 61 -11.50 -0.32 -17.88
CA ASN A 61 -12.60 -0.60 -18.79
C ASN A 61 -12.13 -0.89 -20.22
N VAL A 62 -11.03 -0.26 -20.65
CA VAL A 62 -10.47 -0.47 -22.00
C VAL A 62 -10.02 -1.92 -22.20
N GLU A 63 -9.52 -2.59 -21.18
CA GLU A 63 -9.06 -3.99 -21.21
C GLU A 63 -10.20 -4.97 -21.52
N ILE A 64 -11.43 -4.59 -21.18
CA ILE A 64 -12.64 -5.39 -21.40
C ILE A 64 -13.55 -4.84 -22.51
N GLY A 65 -13.01 -3.92 -23.34
CA GLY A 65 -13.73 -3.34 -24.48
C GLY A 65 -14.78 -2.28 -24.13
N LEU A 66 -14.74 -1.72 -22.90
CA LEU A 66 -15.61 -0.65 -22.45
C LEU A 66 -14.90 0.71 -22.50
N PRO A 67 -15.64 1.84 -22.60
CA PRO A 67 -15.03 3.16 -22.57
C PRO A 67 -14.46 3.50 -21.19
N ALA A 68 -13.25 4.08 -21.14
CA ALA A 68 -12.65 4.54 -19.89
C ALA A 68 -13.49 5.65 -19.22
N TYR A 69 -14.05 6.57 -20.01
CA TYR A 69 -15.02 7.55 -19.55
C TYR A 69 -16.42 6.97 -19.71
N CYS A 70 -17.09 6.71 -18.62
CA CYS A 70 -18.38 6.04 -18.63
C CYS A 70 -19.40 6.73 -17.71
N PRO A 71 -20.71 6.51 -17.92
CA PRO A 71 -21.75 6.97 -17.00
C PRO A 71 -21.50 6.52 -15.57
N PHE A 72 -21.64 7.43 -14.61
CA PHE A 72 -21.50 7.10 -13.19
C PHE A 72 -22.84 6.62 -12.64
N ILE A 73 -23.16 5.37 -12.89
CA ILE A 73 -24.36 4.73 -12.36
C ILE A 73 -24.04 4.21 -10.96
N LEU A 74 -24.73 4.76 -9.96
CA LEU A 74 -24.54 4.35 -8.57
C LEU A 74 -25.12 2.96 -8.35
N PHE A 75 -24.37 2.07 -7.72
CA PHE A 75 -24.93 0.82 -7.21
C PHE A 75 -25.56 1.03 -5.82
N PRO A 76 -26.44 0.14 -5.35
CA PRO A 76 -27.28 0.36 -4.16
C PRO A 76 -26.49 0.85 -2.95
N ARG A 77 -25.34 0.24 -2.64
CA ARG A 77 -24.55 0.65 -1.49
C ARG A 77 -23.94 2.05 -1.61
N GLN A 78 -23.66 2.53 -2.84
CA GLN A 78 -23.25 3.92 -3.07
C GLN A 78 -24.40 4.90 -2.89
N GLU A 79 -25.61 4.53 -3.27
CA GLU A 79 -26.83 5.36 -3.01
C GLU A 79 -27.08 5.48 -1.50
N GLU A 80 -26.98 4.38 -0.76
CA GLU A 80 -27.08 4.38 0.70
C GLU A 80 -26.03 5.28 1.35
N ALA A 81 -24.77 5.27 0.83
CA ALA A 81 -23.72 6.16 1.31
C ALA A 81 -24.06 7.63 1.12
N ILE A 82 -24.64 8.02 -0.01
CA ILE A 82 -25.13 9.39 -0.25
C ILE A 82 -26.20 9.77 0.78
N HIS A 83 -27.20 8.91 1.01
CA HIS A 83 -28.25 9.16 2.00
C HIS A 83 -27.69 9.30 3.41
N TRP A 84 -26.72 8.44 3.76
CA TRP A 84 -26.05 8.48 5.07
C TRP A 84 -25.26 9.79 5.25
N ILE A 85 -24.53 10.28 4.23
CA ILE A 85 -23.81 11.57 4.28
C ILE A 85 -24.79 12.73 4.47
N ILE A 86 -25.91 12.73 3.74
CA ILE A 86 -26.95 13.76 3.85
C ILE A 86 -27.54 13.79 5.26
N GLU A 87 -27.81 12.62 5.84
CA GLU A 87 -28.33 12.51 7.20
C GLU A 87 -27.33 13.09 8.22
N ARG A 88 -26.03 12.75 8.11
CA ARG A 88 -25.00 13.34 8.98
C ARG A 88 -24.94 14.86 8.86
N TRP A 89 -24.99 15.36 7.63
CA TRP A 89 -24.99 16.80 7.39
C TRP A 89 -26.22 17.51 8.00
N LYS A 90 -27.41 16.98 7.75
CA LYS A 90 -28.66 17.55 8.29
C LYS A 90 -28.68 17.54 9.82
N ASN A 91 -28.19 16.49 10.44
CA ASN A 91 -28.12 16.34 11.89
C ASN A 91 -26.93 17.10 12.51
N ARG A 92 -26.01 17.63 11.70
CA ARG A 92 -24.75 18.26 12.15
C ARG A 92 -23.91 17.33 13.02
N GLU A 93 -23.75 16.10 12.57
CA GLU A 93 -23.04 15.04 13.28
C GLU A 93 -21.87 14.52 12.48
N PRO A 94 -20.77 14.12 13.15
CA PRO A 94 -19.70 13.42 12.47
C PRO A 94 -20.11 12.00 12.09
N GLY A 95 -19.39 11.45 11.08
CA GLY A 95 -19.52 10.08 10.66
C GLY A 95 -18.19 9.45 10.32
N LEU A 96 -18.15 8.12 10.28
CA LEU A 96 -17.00 7.35 9.85
C LEU A 96 -17.44 6.33 8.81
N ALA A 97 -16.78 6.33 7.64
CA ALA A 97 -17.00 5.35 6.60
C ALA A 97 -15.78 4.45 6.46
N ASP A 98 -15.88 3.20 6.90
CA ASP A 98 -14.87 2.20 6.58
C ASP A 98 -15.25 1.45 5.30
N LYS A 99 -14.27 1.19 4.48
CA LYS A 99 -14.50 0.62 3.16
C LYS A 99 -13.44 -0.39 2.77
N SER A 100 -13.82 -1.41 2.00
CA SER A 100 -12.89 -2.19 1.20
C SER A 100 -12.27 -1.32 0.10
N ARG A 101 -11.13 -1.73 -0.39
CA ARG A 101 -10.47 -1.06 -1.51
C ARG A 101 -11.31 -1.14 -2.78
N GLU A 102 -11.17 -0.14 -3.65
CA GLU A 102 -11.87 -0.07 -4.95
C GLU A 102 -13.42 -0.02 -4.86
N MET A 103 -13.95 0.62 -3.82
CA MET A 103 -15.41 0.84 -3.67
C MET A 103 -15.87 2.16 -4.30
N GLY A 104 -14.96 2.94 -4.92
CA GLY A 104 -15.27 4.18 -5.61
C GLY A 104 -15.62 5.36 -4.69
N MET A 105 -15.30 5.28 -3.38
CA MET A 105 -15.73 6.28 -2.40
C MET A 105 -15.19 7.69 -2.68
N SER A 106 -13.93 7.84 -3.15
CA SER A 106 -13.38 9.15 -3.50
C SER A 106 -14.10 9.78 -4.72
N TRP A 107 -14.53 8.96 -5.71
CA TRP A 107 -15.37 9.42 -6.81
C TRP A 107 -16.75 9.84 -6.33
N LEU A 108 -17.35 9.02 -5.47
CA LEU A 108 -18.70 9.26 -4.94
C LEU A 108 -18.76 10.56 -4.14
N THR A 109 -17.82 10.75 -3.21
CA THR A 109 -17.81 11.93 -2.33
C THR A 109 -17.56 13.23 -3.10
N ILE A 110 -16.67 13.23 -4.10
CA ILE A 110 -16.45 14.45 -4.91
C ILE A 110 -17.60 14.73 -5.88
N ALA A 111 -18.22 13.70 -6.48
CA ALA A 111 -19.41 13.88 -7.32
C ALA A 111 -20.59 14.40 -6.50
N PHE A 112 -20.76 13.89 -5.27
CA PHE A 112 -21.73 14.40 -4.31
C PHE A 112 -21.46 15.87 -3.97
N ALA A 113 -20.21 16.22 -3.65
CA ALA A 113 -19.82 17.60 -3.35
C ALA A 113 -20.15 18.57 -4.50
N CYS A 114 -19.79 18.19 -5.74
CA CYS A 114 -20.11 18.97 -6.93
C CYS A 114 -21.63 19.13 -7.12
N THR A 115 -22.40 18.06 -6.91
CA THR A 115 -23.87 18.09 -7.03
C THR A 115 -24.49 19.02 -5.98
N MET A 116 -24.07 18.89 -4.72
CA MET A 116 -24.57 19.76 -3.65
C MET A 116 -24.21 21.22 -3.91
N ALA A 117 -23.00 21.50 -4.36
CA ALA A 117 -22.55 22.84 -4.69
C ALA A 117 -23.29 23.47 -5.89
N LEU A 118 -23.74 22.65 -6.84
CA LEU A 118 -24.57 23.10 -7.95
C LEU A 118 -25.98 23.56 -7.52
N PHE A 119 -26.56 22.91 -6.51
CA PHE A 119 -28.00 23.08 -6.21
C PHE A 119 -28.28 23.71 -4.84
N HIS A 120 -27.25 23.93 -3.98
CA HIS A 120 -27.44 24.57 -2.67
C HIS A 120 -26.58 25.83 -2.56
N ASP A 121 -27.24 26.97 -2.39
CA ASP A 121 -26.59 28.27 -2.24
C ASP A 121 -25.69 28.29 -0.99
N GLY A 122 -24.45 28.75 -1.14
CA GLY A 122 -23.47 28.86 -0.07
C GLY A 122 -22.97 27.53 0.48
N PHE A 123 -23.33 26.39 -0.11
CA PHE A 123 -22.80 25.09 0.32
C PHE A 123 -21.29 25.01 0.16
N SER A 124 -20.61 24.45 1.14
CA SER A 124 -19.16 24.29 1.08
C SER A 124 -18.73 22.91 1.59
N MET A 125 -17.74 22.32 0.91
CA MET A 125 -17.21 21.03 1.30
C MET A 125 -15.68 21.00 1.22
N GLY A 126 -15.05 20.59 2.33
CA GLY A 126 -13.60 20.43 2.42
C GLY A 126 -13.18 18.99 2.18
N PHE A 127 -12.03 18.81 1.54
CA PHE A 127 -11.38 17.51 1.38
C PHE A 127 -9.97 17.56 1.93
N GLY A 128 -9.64 16.60 2.82
CA GLY A 128 -8.33 16.43 3.37
C GLY A 128 -7.75 15.06 3.07
N SER A 129 -6.45 14.98 2.85
CA SER A 129 -5.71 13.72 2.80
C SER A 129 -4.26 13.92 3.25
N ARG A 130 -3.54 12.81 3.46
CA ARG A 130 -2.18 12.83 4.03
C ARG A 130 -1.13 13.59 3.20
N LYS A 131 -1.30 13.68 1.87
CA LYS A 131 -0.38 14.40 0.95
C LYS A 131 -1.18 15.26 -0.01
N GLN A 132 -0.62 16.41 -0.40
CA GLN A 132 -1.24 17.34 -1.33
C GLN A 132 -1.53 16.71 -2.69
N GLU A 133 -0.64 15.88 -3.21
CA GLU A 133 -0.80 15.19 -4.48
C GLU A 133 -2.01 14.24 -4.52
N TYR A 134 -2.55 13.84 -3.35
CA TYR A 134 -3.75 13.03 -3.25
C TYR A 134 -5.02 13.86 -3.22
N VAL A 135 -4.90 15.11 -2.80
CA VAL A 135 -6.02 16.06 -2.81
C VAL A 135 -6.12 16.73 -4.16
N ASP A 136 -4.99 17.31 -4.63
CA ASP A 136 -4.97 18.01 -5.90
C ASP A 136 -3.61 17.90 -6.59
N LYS A 137 -3.61 17.31 -7.78
CA LYS A 137 -2.50 17.28 -8.73
C LYS A 137 -3.06 17.42 -10.12
N LEU A 138 -2.81 18.55 -10.74
CA LEU A 138 -3.41 18.92 -12.03
C LEU A 138 -3.20 17.81 -13.07
N GLY A 139 -4.28 17.40 -13.72
CA GLY A 139 -4.25 16.35 -14.76
C GLY A 139 -4.16 14.91 -14.23
N ASP A 140 -4.01 14.71 -12.92
CA ASP A 140 -3.93 13.36 -12.33
C ASP A 140 -5.27 12.96 -11.68
N LEU A 141 -6.03 12.11 -12.36
CA LEU A 141 -7.32 11.60 -11.86
C LEU A 141 -7.20 10.66 -10.64
N LYS A 142 -5.98 10.40 -10.14
CA LYS A 142 -5.78 9.76 -8.85
C LYS A 142 -6.12 10.71 -7.69
N ALA A 143 -5.94 12.02 -7.88
CA ALA A 143 -6.27 13.03 -6.88
C ALA A 143 -7.79 13.33 -6.84
N ILE A 144 -8.27 13.88 -5.72
CA ILE A 144 -9.70 14.09 -5.46
C ILE A 144 -10.25 15.23 -6.33
N LEU A 145 -9.66 16.43 -6.27
CA LEU A 145 -10.17 17.61 -6.99
C LEU A 145 -10.13 17.48 -8.51
N PRO A 146 -9.12 16.84 -9.15
CA PRO A 146 -9.16 16.55 -10.58
C PRO A 146 -10.37 15.70 -11.00
N LYS A 147 -10.81 14.74 -10.17
CA LYS A 147 -12.06 14.00 -10.44
C LYS A 147 -13.27 14.94 -10.45
N GLY A 148 -13.34 15.88 -9.50
CA GLY A 148 -14.41 16.90 -9.46
C GLY A 148 -14.39 17.80 -10.69
N ARG A 149 -13.22 18.28 -11.13
CA ARG A 149 -13.07 19.05 -12.37
C ARG A 149 -13.53 18.27 -13.60
N MET A 150 -13.16 17.00 -13.68
CA MET A 150 -13.61 16.12 -14.75
C MET A 150 -15.12 15.91 -14.71
N PHE A 151 -15.69 15.60 -13.52
CA PHE A 151 -17.12 15.44 -13.33
C PHE A 151 -17.87 16.67 -13.85
N MET A 152 -17.49 17.86 -13.43
CA MET A 152 -18.11 19.12 -13.86
C MET A 152 -17.94 19.38 -15.36
N SER A 153 -16.77 19.10 -15.93
CA SER A 153 -16.49 19.33 -17.35
C SER A 153 -17.29 18.41 -18.27
N LEU A 154 -17.69 17.23 -17.80
CA LEU A 154 -18.45 16.25 -18.58
C LEU A 154 -19.98 16.36 -18.39
N LEU A 155 -20.47 17.18 -17.44
CA LEU A 155 -21.90 17.45 -17.32
C LEU A 155 -22.44 18.14 -18.58
N PRO A 156 -23.71 17.91 -18.94
CA PRO A 156 -24.40 18.75 -19.92
C PRO A 156 -24.39 20.23 -19.51
N VAL A 157 -24.27 21.13 -20.48
CA VAL A 157 -24.15 22.56 -20.24
C VAL A 157 -25.35 23.13 -19.44
N GLU A 158 -26.52 22.54 -19.63
CA GLU A 158 -27.77 22.86 -18.94
C GLU A 158 -27.67 22.69 -17.43
N PHE A 159 -26.82 21.81 -16.95
CA PHE A 159 -26.66 21.52 -15.52
C PHE A 159 -25.39 22.11 -14.91
N ARG A 160 -24.50 22.75 -15.70
CA ARG A 160 -23.28 23.37 -15.17
C ARG A 160 -23.51 24.67 -14.42
N ARG A 161 -24.67 25.29 -14.58
CA ARG A 161 -25.01 26.57 -13.93
C ARG A 161 -23.88 27.61 -14.06
N GLY A 162 -23.48 27.90 -15.29
CA GLY A 162 -22.44 28.88 -15.59
C GLY A 162 -20.99 28.45 -15.25
N TRP A 163 -20.80 27.33 -14.60
CA TRP A 163 -19.46 26.84 -14.24
C TRP A 163 -18.58 26.57 -15.47
N THR A 164 -17.33 26.99 -15.38
CA THR A 164 -16.29 26.80 -16.40
C THR A 164 -15.01 26.26 -15.76
N PRO A 165 -14.07 25.69 -16.53
CA PRO A 165 -12.78 25.23 -15.98
C PRO A 165 -11.94 26.33 -15.29
N ARG A 166 -12.22 27.62 -15.56
CA ARG A 166 -11.55 28.76 -14.90
C ARG A 166 -11.96 28.90 -13.44
N ASP A 167 -13.13 28.39 -13.08
CA ASP A 167 -13.67 28.42 -11.72
C ASP A 167 -13.08 27.33 -10.82
N ALA A 168 -12.10 26.57 -11.33
CA ALA A 168 -11.49 25.46 -10.60
C ALA A 168 -9.96 25.59 -10.51
N PRO A 169 -9.44 26.64 -9.82
CA PRO A 169 -8.01 26.79 -9.57
C PRO A 169 -7.45 25.66 -8.68
N HIS A 170 -6.13 25.67 -8.48
CA HIS A 170 -5.46 24.70 -7.61
C HIS A 170 -6.06 24.71 -6.19
N MET A 171 -6.28 23.53 -5.63
CA MET A 171 -6.87 23.27 -4.30
C MET A 171 -8.30 23.83 -4.10
N ARG A 172 -9.01 24.27 -5.16
CA ARG A 172 -10.35 24.81 -5.05
C ARG A 172 -11.19 24.57 -6.30
N ILE A 173 -12.51 24.41 -6.11
CA ILE A 173 -13.54 24.48 -7.17
C ILE A 173 -14.61 25.43 -6.67
N GLN A 174 -14.93 26.47 -7.44
CA GLN A 174 -15.92 27.49 -7.12
C GLN A 174 -17.15 27.33 -7.99
N PHE A 175 -18.32 27.74 -7.49
CA PHE A 175 -19.59 27.65 -8.18
C PHE A 175 -20.22 29.07 -8.19
N PRO A 176 -20.00 29.85 -9.27
CA PRO A 176 -20.33 31.27 -9.27
C PRO A 176 -21.80 31.60 -9.00
N GLU A 177 -22.75 30.81 -9.54
CA GLU A 177 -24.18 31.08 -9.35
C GLU A 177 -24.67 30.82 -7.92
N THR A 178 -24.17 29.78 -7.27
CA THR A 178 -24.60 29.39 -5.91
C THR A 178 -23.70 29.94 -4.81
N GLN A 179 -22.59 30.57 -5.16
CA GLN A 179 -21.54 31.00 -4.22
C GLN A 179 -21.00 29.85 -3.36
N ALA A 180 -21.21 28.62 -3.80
CA ALA A 180 -20.69 27.39 -3.20
C ALA A 180 -19.22 27.14 -3.57
N PHE A 181 -18.52 26.36 -2.79
CA PHE A 181 -17.16 25.97 -3.13
C PHE A 181 -16.76 24.60 -2.56
N ILE A 182 -15.76 24.00 -3.17
CA ILE A 182 -15.06 22.82 -2.67
C ILE A 182 -13.61 23.22 -2.47
N SER A 183 -13.04 22.95 -1.30
CA SER A 183 -11.62 23.23 -0.98
C SER A 183 -10.86 21.95 -0.66
N GLY A 184 -9.55 21.98 -0.92
CA GLY A 184 -8.62 20.88 -0.61
C GLY A 184 -7.55 21.31 0.38
N GLU A 185 -7.18 20.43 1.30
CA GLU A 185 -6.11 20.63 2.27
C GLU A 185 -5.32 19.32 2.46
N SER A 186 -4.13 19.41 3.01
CA SER A 186 -3.30 18.20 3.18
C SER A 186 -2.45 18.20 4.44
N GLY A 187 -2.15 17.01 4.95
CA GLY A 187 -1.27 16.83 6.09
C GLY A 187 -1.74 17.61 7.31
N ASP A 188 -0.87 18.40 7.92
CA ASP A 188 -1.18 19.21 9.12
C ASP A 188 -2.01 20.46 8.82
N GLY A 189 -2.17 20.82 7.55
CA GLY A 189 -3.03 21.92 7.12
C GLY A 189 -4.52 21.59 7.12
N ILE A 190 -4.87 20.30 7.29
CA ILE A 190 -6.27 19.86 7.30
C ILE A 190 -7.06 20.57 8.41
N GLY A 191 -8.17 21.22 8.05
CA GLY A 191 -9.05 21.93 8.95
C GLY A 191 -8.56 23.31 9.39
N ARG A 192 -7.53 23.88 8.76
CA ARG A 192 -6.99 25.20 9.10
C ARG A 192 -7.35 26.31 8.12
N GLY A 193 -8.03 25.99 7.04
CA GLY A 193 -8.47 26.93 6.04
C GLY A 193 -9.93 27.37 6.23
N ASP A 194 -10.79 27.01 5.30
CA ASP A 194 -12.19 27.45 5.26
C ASP A 194 -13.08 26.70 6.27
N ARG A 195 -14.06 27.42 6.83
CA ARG A 195 -15.20 26.75 7.49
C ARG A 195 -16.12 26.18 6.42
N VAL A 196 -16.53 24.94 6.58
CA VAL A 196 -17.29 24.20 5.57
C VAL A 196 -18.49 23.46 6.17
N SER A 197 -19.50 23.24 5.33
CA SER A 197 -20.72 22.51 5.71
C SER A 197 -20.43 21.05 6.02
N ILE A 198 -19.55 20.42 5.22
CA ILE A 198 -19.08 19.04 5.39
C ILE A 198 -17.56 19.01 5.16
N TYR A 199 -16.85 18.24 5.94
CA TYR A 199 -15.42 17.99 5.71
C TYR A 199 -15.15 16.49 5.58
N VAL A 200 -14.63 16.05 4.44
CA VAL A 200 -14.22 14.65 4.21
C VAL A 200 -12.73 14.50 4.39
N VAL A 201 -12.32 13.59 5.24
CA VAL A 201 -10.91 13.20 5.41
C VAL A 201 -10.71 11.84 4.76
N ASP A 202 -10.14 11.84 3.55
CA ASP A 202 -9.84 10.61 2.81
C ASP A 202 -8.56 9.96 3.34
N GLU A 203 -8.58 8.65 3.48
CA GLU A 203 -7.52 7.84 4.09
C GLU A 203 -7.20 8.27 5.54
N SER A 204 -8.22 8.60 6.31
CA SER A 204 -8.12 9.13 7.67
C SER A 204 -7.32 8.23 8.63
N ALA A 205 -7.39 6.90 8.50
CA ALA A 205 -6.59 5.96 9.29
C ALA A 205 -5.07 6.08 9.01
N TRP A 206 -4.67 6.76 7.92
CA TRP A 206 -3.30 6.84 7.43
C TRP A 206 -2.67 8.21 7.59
N LEU A 207 -3.32 9.13 8.30
CA LEU A 207 -2.79 10.44 8.61
C LEU A 207 -1.52 10.31 9.48
N PRO A 208 -0.46 11.07 9.18
CA PRO A 208 0.78 11.05 9.96
C PRO A 208 0.61 11.57 11.40
N ARG A 209 -0.19 12.63 11.56
CA ARG A 209 -0.46 13.29 12.85
C ARG A 209 -1.97 13.50 13.05
N PRO A 210 -2.73 12.42 13.29
CA PRO A 210 -4.17 12.49 13.32
C PRO A 210 -4.72 13.36 14.46
N GLN A 211 -4.01 13.50 15.59
CA GLN A 211 -4.43 14.33 16.72
C GLN A 211 -4.52 15.82 16.35
N LEU A 212 -3.56 16.34 15.57
CA LEU A 212 -3.59 17.73 15.11
C LEU A 212 -4.78 17.99 14.18
N VAL A 213 -5.14 17.01 13.37
CA VAL A 213 -6.31 17.08 12.48
C VAL A 213 -7.61 17.02 13.29
N GLU A 214 -7.66 16.23 14.37
CA GLU A 214 -8.82 16.19 15.29
C GLU A 214 -9.09 17.58 15.88
N GLU A 215 -8.07 18.24 16.42
CA GLU A 215 -8.17 19.57 17.02
C GLU A 215 -8.62 20.62 16.01
N SER A 216 -8.02 20.63 14.82
CA SER A 216 -8.34 21.61 13.79
C SER A 216 -9.77 21.48 13.28
N LEU A 217 -10.21 20.27 12.97
CA LEU A 217 -11.53 20.04 12.36
C LEU A 217 -12.69 20.25 13.34
N SER A 218 -12.45 20.18 14.65
CA SER A 218 -13.49 20.44 15.66
C SER A 218 -14.11 21.85 15.56
N ASN A 219 -13.34 22.81 15.02
CA ASN A 219 -13.76 24.21 14.85
C ASN A 219 -14.10 24.59 13.40
N THR A 220 -13.91 23.66 12.46
CA THR A 220 -14.04 23.92 11.02
C THR A 220 -15.38 23.48 10.47
N THR A 221 -15.93 22.39 10.99
CA THR A 221 -17.19 21.81 10.53
C THR A 221 -17.93 21.10 11.64
N ASN A 222 -19.26 21.09 11.56
CA ASN A 222 -20.10 20.26 12.42
C ASN A 222 -20.33 18.85 11.83
N CYS A 223 -19.99 18.63 10.55
CA CYS A 223 -20.16 17.37 9.87
C CYS A 223 -18.81 16.91 9.25
N ARG A 224 -18.01 16.24 10.06
CA ARG A 224 -16.79 15.59 9.61
C ARG A 224 -17.08 14.15 9.22
N ILE A 225 -16.64 13.73 8.04
CA ILE A 225 -16.72 12.35 7.55
C ILE A 225 -15.30 11.81 7.37
N ASP A 226 -14.93 10.88 8.23
CA ASP A 226 -13.67 10.14 8.11
C ASP A 226 -13.86 8.93 7.18
N VAL A 227 -13.08 8.84 6.10
CA VAL A 227 -13.15 7.73 5.13
C VAL A 227 -11.81 7.00 5.10
N SER A 228 -11.79 5.68 5.27
CA SER A 228 -10.55 4.89 5.16
C SER A 228 -10.79 3.39 4.99
N THR A 229 -9.77 2.67 4.53
CA THR A 229 -9.63 1.24 4.82
C THR A 229 -9.14 1.04 6.25
N PRO A 230 -9.42 -0.11 6.90
CA PRO A 230 -8.91 -0.44 8.22
C PRO A 230 -7.39 -0.38 8.34
N ARG A 231 -6.92 0.00 9.53
CA ARG A 231 -5.51 0.02 9.88
C ARG A 231 -5.30 -0.40 11.33
N GLY A 232 -6.04 -1.40 11.78
CA GLY A 232 -6.05 -1.82 13.16
C GLY A 232 -6.85 -0.92 14.10
N MET A 233 -7.00 -1.37 15.33
CA MET A 233 -7.79 -0.68 16.37
C MET A 233 -7.00 0.42 17.10
N GLY A 234 -5.67 0.41 17.05
CA GLY A 234 -4.81 1.28 17.87
C GLY A 234 -4.75 2.75 17.44
N ASN A 235 -5.13 3.09 16.22
CA ASN A 235 -5.14 4.47 15.71
C ASN A 235 -6.48 5.18 16.01
N PRO A 236 -6.56 6.53 15.87
CA PRO A 236 -7.78 7.28 16.13
C PRO A 236 -8.98 6.84 15.31
N PHE A 237 -8.80 6.47 14.03
CA PHE A 237 -9.88 5.98 13.18
C PHE A 237 -10.47 4.66 13.73
N GLY A 238 -9.62 3.68 14.06
CA GLY A 238 -10.05 2.41 14.65
C GLY A 238 -10.74 2.62 16.01
N ARG A 239 -10.16 3.47 16.88
CA ARG A 239 -10.80 3.79 18.16
C ARG A 239 -12.18 4.42 17.99
N LYS A 240 -12.36 5.37 17.07
CA LYS A 240 -13.68 5.96 16.76
C LYS A 240 -14.67 4.91 16.24
N ARG A 241 -14.20 4.01 15.35
CA ARG A 241 -15.02 2.94 14.78
C ARG A 241 -15.69 2.07 15.84
N PHE A 242 -14.98 1.76 16.92
CA PHE A 242 -15.45 0.85 17.97
C PHE A 242 -15.94 1.55 19.24
N ALA A 243 -15.82 2.86 19.33
CA ALA A 243 -16.26 3.61 20.51
C ALA A 243 -17.79 3.71 20.65
N GLY A 244 -18.57 3.38 19.63
CA GLY A 244 -20.04 3.47 19.65
C GLY A 244 -20.62 4.89 19.79
N LYS A 245 -19.78 5.93 19.56
CA LYS A 245 -20.17 7.34 19.77
C LYS A 245 -20.51 8.10 18.48
N ILE A 246 -20.20 7.54 17.33
CA ILE A 246 -20.47 8.15 16.02
C ILE A 246 -21.14 7.14 15.10
N SER A 247 -21.88 7.64 14.11
CA SER A 247 -22.47 6.80 13.09
C SER A 247 -21.39 6.22 12.19
N VAL A 248 -21.45 4.92 11.92
CA VAL A 248 -20.51 4.19 11.08
C VAL A 248 -21.24 3.65 9.87
N PHE A 249 -20.64 3.88 8.69
CA PHE A 249 -21.06 3.31 7.43
C PHE A 249 -19.97 2.39 6.91
N SER A 250 -20.26 1.09 6.80
CA SER A 250 -19.31 0.10 6.27
C SER A 250 -19.65 -0.24 4.83
N MET A 251 -18.62 -0.34 3.97
CA MET A 251 -18.77 -0.64 2.55
C MET A 251 -17.83 -1.78 2.17
N HIS A 252 -18.34 -3.00 2.32
CA HIS A 252 -17.59 -4.22 2.04
C HIS A 252 -17.57 -4.52 0.53
N TRP A 253 -16.49 -5.15 0.02
CA TRP A 253 -16.32 -5.44 -1.40
C TRP A 253 -17.48 -6.25 -2.01
N SER A 254 -18.08 -7.16 -1.23
CA SER A 254 -19.21 -8.00 -1.69
C SER A 254 -20.51 -7.23 -1.95
N GLU A 255 -20.58 -5.96 -1.54
CA GLU A 255 -21.70 -5.07 -1.78
C GLU A 255 -21.58 -4.33 -3.13
N ASP A 256 -20.46 -4.50 -3.83
CA ASP A 256 -20.26 -4.02 -5.21
C ASP A 256 -20.73 -5.10 -6.20
N PRO A 257 -21.81 -4.88 -6.96
CA PRO A 257 -22.38 -5.88 -7.86
C PRO A 257 -21.46 -6.29 -9.01
N ARG A 258 -20.36 -5.56 -9.23
CA ARG A 258 -19.33 -5.90 -10.22
C ARG A 258 -18.36 -6.96 -9.72
N LYS A 259 -18.32 -7.19 -8.40
CA LYS A 259 -17.38 -8.07 -7.72
C LYS A 259 -18.07 -9.35 -7.26
N ASP A 260 -17.40 -10.46 -7.46
CA ASP A 260 -17.84 -11.78 -7.00
C ASP A 260 -16.68 -12.54 -6.34
N GLN A 261 -16.92 -13.78 -5.95
CA GLN A 261 -15.90 -14.61 -5.33
C GLN A 261 -14.66 -14.78 -6.22
N ALA A 262 -14.84 -14.93 -7.54
CA ALA A 262 -13.72 -15.07 -8.48
C ALA A 262 -12.86 -13.79 -8.53
N TRP A 263 -13.49 -12.61 -8.48
CA TRP A 263 -12.78 -11.35 -8.34
C TRP A 263 -11.98 -11.29 -7.02
N TYR A 264 -12.60 -11.69 -5.91
CA TYR A 264 -11.94 -11.71 -4.60
C TYR A 264 -10.75 -12.67 -4.59
N ASP A 265 -10.90 -13.89 -5.07
CA ASP A 265 -9.84 -14.90 -5.13
C ASP A 265 -8.66 -14.41 -5.98
N LYS A 266 -8.95 -13.78 -7.14
CA LYS A 266 -7.93 -13.15 -7.99
C LYS A 266 -7.20 -12.02 -7.26
N LYS A 267 -7.91 -11.17 -6.51
CA LYS A 267 -7.29 -10.08 -5.72
C LYS A 267 -6.44 -10.64 -4.59
N CYS A 268 -6.90 -11.66 -3.88
CA CYS A 268 -6.11 -12.34 -2.84
C CYS A 268 -4.81 -12.91 -3.38
N LEU A 269 -4.83 -13.51 -4.58
CA LEU A 269 -3.62 -13.99 -5.25
C LEU A 269 -2.64 -12.87 -5.62
N HIS A 270 -3.15 -11.69 -6.00
CA HIS A 270 -2.34 -10.53 -6.34
C HIS A 270 -1.73 -9.84 -5.12
N ILE A 271 -2.53 -9.60 -4.07
CA ILE A 271 -2.09 -8.95 -2.84
C ILE A 271 -1.14 -9.85 -2.06
N ASP A 272 -1.44 -11.14 -2.01
CA ASP A 272 -0.57 -12.20 -1.53
C ASP A 272 -0.12 -12.08 -0.05
N ASP A 273 -0.57 -11.06 0.69
CA ASP A 273 -0.31 -10.90 2.13
C ASP A 273 -1.64 -10.95 2.90
N PRO A 274 -1.85 -11.95 3.79
CA PRO A 274 -3.11 -12.11 4.54
C PRO A 274 -3.48 -10.90 5.39
N VAL A 275 -2.49 -10.17 5.92
CA VAL A 275 -2.75 -8.96 6.71
C VAL A 275 -3.28 -7.83 5.82
N VAL A 276 -2.71 -7.69 4.64
CA VAL A 276 -3.16 -6.68 3.66
C VAL A 276 -4.54 -7.04 3.12
N ILE A 277 -4.79 -8.31 2.82
CA ILE A 277 -6.11 -8.80 2.40
C ILE A 277 -7.16 -8.45 3.46
N ALA A 278 -6.89 -8.83 4.71
CA ALA A 278 -7.78 -8.56 5.84
C ALA A 278 -8.08 -7.06 6.01
N GLN A 279 -7.08 -6.19 5.84
CA GLN A 279 -7.24 -4.74 5.96
C GLN A 279 -7.91 -4.11 4.73
N GLU A 280 -7.44 -4.45 3.54
CA GLU A 280 -7.83 -3.75 2.31
C GLU A 280 -9.14 -4.31 1.72
N LEU A 281 -9.46 -5.59 1.97
CA LEU A 281 -10.66 -6.23 1.43
C LEU A 281 -11.68 -6.57 2.50
N ASP A 282 -11.28 -7.25 3.58
CA ASP A 282 -12.22 -7.90 4.50
C ASP A 282 -12.72 -6.99 5.64
N LEU A 283 -12.25 -5.74 5.70
CA LEU A 283 -12.56 -4.81 6.79
C LEU A 283 -12.19 -5.37 8.19
N ASP A 284 -11.17 -6.24 8.25
CA ASP A 284 -10.73 -6.86 9.49
C ASP A 284 -9.70 -5.97 10.21
N TYR A 285 -10.11 -5.42 11.32
CA TYR A 285 -9.27 -4.60 12.19
C TYR A 285 -8.35 -5.43 13.10
N SER A 286 -8.64 -6.71 13.30
CA SER A 286 -7.88 -7.58 14.20
C SER A 286 -6.59 -8.10 13.54
N ALA A 287 -6.59 -8.30 12.25
CA ALA A 287 -5.45 -8.81 11.49
C ALA A 287 -4.22 -7.85 11.47
N SER A 288 -4.39 -6.62 11.91
CA SER A 288 -3.34 -5.60 11.96
C SER A 288 -2.65 -5.49 13.33
N MET A 289 -2.99 -6.34 14.28
CA MET A 289 -2.39 -6.34 15.62
C MET A 289 -1.01 -6.99 15.64
N GLU A 290 -0.24 -6.68 16.68
CA GLU A 290 1.07 -7.25 16.94
C GLU A 290 1.06 -8.77 16.81
N GLY A 291 2.00 -9.33 16.07
CA GLY A 291 2.06 -10.76 15.86
C GLY A 291 3.46 -11.27 15.56
N VAL A 292 3.63 -12.57 15.63
CA VAL A 292 4.87 -13.25 15.22
C VAL A 292 5.12 -12.96 13.74
N LEU A 293 6.32 -12.49 13.43
CA LEU A 293 6.66 -12.07 12.07
C LEU A 293 6.70 -13.27 11.11
N ILE A 294 7.30 -14.37 11.51
CA ILE A 294 7.39 -15.62 10.73
C ILE A 294 6.84 -16.77 11.60
N PRO A 295 5.60 -17.22 11.38
CA PRO A 295 5.02 -18.33 12.12
C PRO A 295 5.86 -19.60 12.05
N ALA A 296 5.99 -20.33 13.15
CA ALA A 296 6.76 -21.56 13.22
C ALA A 296 6.35 -22.59 12.16
N LEU A 297 5.06 -22.66 11.83
CA LEU A 297 4.53 -23.55 10.78
C LEU A 297 5.14 -23.24 9.40
N TRP A 298 5.39 -21.96 9.08
CA TRP A 298 6.03 -21.57 7.82
C TRP A 298 7.51 -21.94 7.80
N VAL A 299 8.19 -21.81 8.96
CA VAL A 299 9.60 -22.24 9.09
C VAL A 299 9.72 -23.76 8.94
N GLN A 300 8.79 -24.52 9.52
CA GLN A 300 8.74 -25.98 9.37
C GLN A 300 8.50 -26.41 7.91
N ALA A 301 7.67 -25.68 7.17
CA ALA A 301 7.46 -25.93 5.75
C ALA A 301 8.74 -25.73 4.93
N ALA A 302 9.59 -24.77 5.32
CA ALA A 302 10.85 -24.47 4.64
C ALA A 302 11.95 -25.52 4.88
N LEU A 303 11.79 -26.41 5.87
CA LEU A 303 12.74 -27.48 6.10
C LEU A 303 12.73 -28.48 4.94
N ASP A 304 13.89 -28.60 4.26
CA ASP A 304 14.08 -29.43 3.06
C ASP A 304 13.09 -29.10 1.91
N ALA A 305 12.58 -27.87 1.84
CA ALA A 305 11.59 -27.47 0.84
C ALA A 305 12.08 -27.70 -0.60
N HIS A 306 13.37 -27.49 -0.90
CA HIS A 306 13.95 -27.76 -2.21
C HIS A 306 13.82 -29.24 -2.62
N ILE A 307 13.95 -30.17 -1.66
CA ILE A 307 13.76 -31.61 -1.91
C ILE A 307 12.30 -31.90 -2.17
N LYS A 308 11.40 -31.42 -1.30
CA LYS A 308 9.95 -31.63 -1.41
C LYS A 308 9.36 -31.11 -2.73
N LEU A 309 9.89 -29.99 -3.23
CA LEU A 309 9.44 -29.33 -4.46
C LEU A 309 10.27 -29.72 -5.69
N GLY A 310 11.26 -30.61 -5.56
CA GLY A 310 12.14 -31.02 -6.67
C GLY A 310 13.00 -29.90 -7.24
N LEU A 311 13.29 -28.86 -6.45
CA LEU A 311 14.04 -27.68 -6.90
C LEU A 311 15.55 -27.89 -6.75
N LYS A 312 16.30 -27.57 -7.81
CA LYS A 312 17.77 -27.48 -7.73
C LYS A 312 18.19 -26.04 -7.42
N PRO A 313 19.12 -25.83 -6.47
CA PRO A 313 19.66 -24.51 -6.18
C PRO A 313 20.30 -23.92 -7.43
N LYS A 314 20.01 -22.65 -7.70
CA LYS A 314 20.58 -21.88 -8.83
C LYS A 314 20.68 -20.40 -8.47
N GLY A 315 21.51 -19.66 -9.16
CA GLY A 315 21.64 -18.21 -9.01
C GLY A 315 22.86 -17.80 -8.20
N LEU A 316 22.74 -16.71 -7.44
CA LEU A 316 23.89 -16.12 -6.74
C LEU A 316 24.20 -16.85 -5.44
N ARG A 317 25.51 -17.09 -5.21
CA ARG A 317 26.07 -17.44 -3.90
C ARG A 317 26.36 -16.18 -3.12
N LYS A 318 25.82 -16.04 -1.94
CA LYS A 318 25.94 -14.86 -1.10
C LYS A 318 25.99 -15.22 0.38
N MET A 319 26.86 -14.55 1.12
CA MET A 319 26.87 -14.61 2.58
C MET A 319 26.18 -13.42 3.20
N GLY A 320 25.56 -13.64 4.38
CA GLY A 320 25.08 -12.62 5.29
C GLY A 320 25.81 -12.75 6.62
N LEU A 321 26.36 -11.66 7.12
CA LEU A 321 27.13 -11.60 8.35
C LEU A 321 26.46 -10.63 9.32
N ASP A 322 26.08 -11.12 10.48
CA ASP A 322 25.68 -10.34 11.64
C ASP A 322 26.90 -10.23 12.58
N ILE A 323 27.35 -9.00 12.83
CA ILE A 323 28.58 -8.71 13.60
C ILE A 323 28.18 -8.34 15.03
N ALA A 324 28.68 -9.10 15.99
CA ALA A 324 28.54 -8.83 17.41
C ALA A 324 29.90 -8.44 18.03
N ASP A 325 29.82 -7.65 19.11
CA ASP A 325 30.97 -7.23 19.91
C ASP A 325 31.14 -8.10 21.17
N GLU A 326 31.95 -7.64 22.12
CA GLU A 326 32.32 -8.30 23.40
C GLU A 326 31.15 -8.63 24.34
N GLY A 327 29.90 -8.36 23.93
CA GLY A 327 28.69 -8.61 24.70
C GLY A 327 28.25 -10.07 24.79
N LYS A 328 26.96 -10.28 25.09
CA LYS A 328 26.29 -11.59 25.09
C LYS A 328 25.95 -12.06 23.69
N ASP A 329 25.90 -11.16 22.71
CA ASP A 329 25.59 -11.45 21.32
C ASP A 329 26.73 -12.22 20.65
N LYS A 330 26.37 -12.96 19.59
CA LYS A 330 27.33 -13.77 18.84
C LYS A 330 27.41 -13.28 17.40
N ASN A 331 28.61 -13.33 16.84
CA ASN A 331 28.74 -13.24 15.39
C ASN A 331 28.01 -14.42 14.75
N ALA A 332 27.30 -14.17 13.67
CA ALA A 332 26.62 -15.21 12.92
C ALA A 332 26.81 -15.01 11.41
N VAL A 333 27.05 -16.10 10.69
CA VAL A 333 27.20 -16.10 9.24
C VAL A 333 26.26 -17.13 8.60
N CYS A 334 25.57 -16.69 7.56
CA CYS A 334 24.74 -17.52 6.70
C CYS A 334 25.30 -17.51 5.27
N GLY A 335 25.54 -18.68 4.68
CA GLY A 335 25.84 -18.85 3.27
C GLY A 335 24.62 -19.40 2.52
N ARG A 336 24.22 -18.78 1.42
CA ARG A 336 23.12 -19.26 0.58
C ARG A 336 23.52 -19.40 -0.89
N TYR A 337 22.95 -20.39 -1.55
CA TYR A 337 22.98 -20.55 -3.00
C TYR A 337 21.54 -20.44 -3.56
N GLY A 338 21.23 -19.29 -4.17
CA GLY A 338 19.87 -19.00 -4.60
C GLY A 338 18.88 -19.07 -3.44
N ILE A 339 17.99 -20.06 -3.46
CA ILE A 339 16.95 -20.30 -2.46
C ILE A 339 17.43 -21.13 -1.27
N LEU A 340 18.53 -21.84 -1.40
CA LEU A 340 19.03 -22.81 -0.43
C LEU A 340 20.01 -22.18 0.54
N ILE A 341 19.83 -22.40 1.83
CA ILE A 341 20.82 -22.10 2.87
C ILE A 341 21.80 -23.28 2.93
N GLU A 342 23.05 -23.06 2.50
CA GLU A 342 24.06 -24.10 2.45
C GLU A 342 24.94 -24.17 3.71
N TYR A 343 25.09 -22.99 4.37
CA TYR A 343 25.99 -22.88 5.51
C TYR A 343 25.41 -21.95 6.58
N LEU A 344 25.65 -22.32 7.84
CA LEU A 344 25.22 -21.54 8.99
C LEU A 344 26.16 -21.78 10.16
N GLU A 345 26.74 -20.73 10.73
CA GLU A 345 27.62 -20.78 11.89
C GLU A 345 27.45 -19.57 12.77
N GLN A 346 27.66 -19.75 14.07
CA GLN A 346 27.76 -18.67 15.05
C GLN A 346 28.95 -18.88 15.99
N TRP A 347 29.57 -17.76 16.44
CA TRP A 347 30.69 -17.83 17.39
C TRP A 347 30.67 -16.57 18.29
N SER A 348 31.35 -16.67 19.46
CA SER A 348 31.47 -15.57 20.41
C SER A 348 32.31 -14.44 19.83
N GLY A 349 31.89 -13.18 20.02
CA GLY A 349 32.68 -11.98 19.74
C GLY A 349 33.74 -11.67 20.81
N LYS A 350 33.71 -12.34 21.99
CA LYS A 350 34.61 -12.05 23.10
C LYS A 350 36.09 -12.21 22.71
N GLY A 351 36.88 -11.16 22.94
CA GLY A 351 38.31 -11.12 22.67
C GLY A 351 38.70 -11.14 21.19
N GLY A 352 37.73 -10.97 20.29
CA GLY A 352 37.92 -10.78 18.86
C GLY A 352 37.60 -9.39 18.43
N ASP A 353 38.45 -8.79 17.59
CA ASP A 353 38.12 -7.56 16.90
C ASP A 353 37.32 -7.85 15.60
N ILE A 354 36.71 -6.83 15.05
CA ILE A 354 35.95 -6.91 13.78
C ILE A 354 36.85 -7.43 12.66
N TYR A 355 38.12 -7.04 12.67
CA TYR A 355 39.09 -7.46 11.69
C TYR A 355 39.26 -8.99 11.63
N LYS A 356 39.43 -9.67 12.80
CA LYS A 356 39.52 -11.14 12.89
C LYS A 356 38.22 -11.83 12.47
N THR A 357 37.08 -11.23 12.79
CA THR A 357 35.76 -11.71 12.33
C THR A 357 35.69 -11.70 10.79
N LEU A 358 36.14 -10.61 10.16
CA LEU A 358 36.16 -10.52 8.70
C LEU A 358 37.21 -11.44 8.06
N GLU A 359 38.40 -11.65 8.67
CA GLU A 359 39.38 -12.66 8.21
C GLU A 359 38.77 -14.06 8.23
N LYS A 360 38.14 -14.46 9.33
CA LYS A 360 37.45 -15.76 9.43
C LYS A 360 36.37 -15.90 8.33
N VAL A 361 35.59 -14.87 8.08
CA VAL A 361 34.56 -14.89 7.02
C VAL A 361 35.19 -14.98 5.64
N CYS A 362 36.38 -14.39 5.42
CA CYS A 362 37.11 -14.54 4.16
C CYS A 362 37.59 -15.98 3.96
N ASP A 363 38.12 -16.59 5.00
CA ASP A 363 38.57 -18.00 4.93
C ASP A 363 37.39 -18.95 4.63
N LEU A 364 36.25 -18.73 5.30
CA LEU A 364 35.03 -19.47 5.02
C LEU A 364 34.51 -19.22 3.59
N ALA A 365 34.59 -17.99 3.11
CA ALA A 365 34.19 -17.65 1.76
C ALA A 365 35.05 -18.34 0.69
N ASP A 366 36.34 -18.47 0.93
CA ASP A 366 37.23 -19.23 0.04
C ASP A 366 36.94 -20.71 0.05
N ILE A 367 36.77 -21.32 1.25
CA ILE A 367 36.48 -22.76 1.39
C ILE A 367 35.15 -23.11 0.70
N LEU A 368 34.14 -22.25 0.83
CA LEU A 368 32.78 -22.51 0.37
C LEU A 368 32.45 -21.85 -1.00
N ASP A 369 33.45 -21.26 -1.65
CA ASP A 369 33.34 -20.55 -2.93
C ASP A 369 32.30 -19.41 -2.97
N TYR A 370 32.35 -18.56 -1.97
CA TYR A 370 31.56 -17.31 -1.95
C TYR A 370 32.42 -16.11 -2.34
N ARG A 371 31.82 -15.14 -3.05
CA ARG A 371 32.51 -13.91 -3.47
C ARG A 371 31.78 -12.64 -3.04
N ASP A 372 30.61 -12.77 -2.43
CA ASP A 372 29.73 -11.67 -2.05
C ASP A 372 29.27 -11.85 -0.59
N VAL A 373 29.66 -10.92 0.27
CA VAL A 373 29.34 -10.90 1.69
C VAL A 373 28.59 -9.61 2.01
N ALA A 374 27.33 -9.74 2.43
CA ALA A 374 26.58 -8.63 3.03
C ALA A 374 26.81 -8.67 4.54
N TYR A 375 26.98 -7.52 5.17
CA TYR A 375 27.18 -7.44 6.62
C TYR A 375 26.35 -6.33 7.23
N ASP A 376 25.91 -6.49 8.50
CA ASP A 376 25.27 -5.43 9.25
C ASP A 376 26.28 -4.29 9.50
N SER A 377 25.91 -3.09 9.07
CA SER A 377 26.72 -1.89 9.22
C SER A 377 26.15 -0.90 10.24
N ASP A 378 25.11 -1.25 10.97
CA ASP A 378 24.62 -0.46 12.09
C ASP A 378 25.53 -0.67 13.32
N GLY A 379 25.69 0.37 14.12
CA GLY A 379 26.53 0.30 15.31
C GLY A 379 27.99 -0.06 14.98
N LEU A 380 28.48 -1.14 15.58
CA LEU A 380 29.87 -1.60 15.46
C LEU A 380 30.29 -2.01 14.05
N GLY A 381 29.37 -2.54 13.26
CA GLY A 381 29.63 -2.89 11.85
C GLY A 381 30.04 -1.71 10.96
N ALA A 382 29.92 -0.47 11.45
CA ALA A 382 30.39 0.70 10.73
C ALA A 382 31.93 0.68 10.49
N GLY A 383 32.72 0.10 11.39
CA GLY A 383 34.17 -0.08 11.25
C GLY A 383 34.58 -1.12 10.19
N ALA A 384 33.74 -2.14 9.97
CA ALA A 384 34.03 -3.28 9.09
C ALA A 384 34.40 -2.87 7.64
N ARG A 385 33.93 -1.71 7.17
CA ARG A 385 34.26 -1.22 5.81
C ARG A 385 35.74 -0.92 5.62
N GLY A 386 36.40 -0.34 6.64
CA GLY A 386 37.82 -0.05 6.63
C GLY A 386 38.64 -1.33 6.62
N ASP A 387 38.31 -2.25 7.52
CA ASP A 387 38.96 -3.54 7.67
C ASP A 387 38.81 -4.42 6.44
N ALA A 388 37.62 -4.49 5.85
CA ALA A 388 37.36 -5.21 4.60
C ALA A 388 38.25 -4.72 3.43
N ARG A 389 38.53 -3.40 3.39
CA ARG A 389 39.46 -2.84 2.40
C ARG A 389 40.88 -3.30 2.63
N VAL A 390 41.36 -3.21 3.86
CA VAL A 390 42.73 -3.65 4.24
C VAL A 390 42.90 -5.14 3.97
N ILE A 391 41.94 -5.96 4.34
CA ILE A 391 41.96 -7.40 4.07
C ILE A 391 42.04 -7.67 2.56
N ASN A 392 41.19 -7.02 1.75
CA ASN A 392 41.23 -7.19 0.30
C ASN A 392 42.54 -6.72 -0.35
N GLU A 393 43.20 -5.69 0.19
CA GLU A 393 44.53 -5.27 -0.26
C GLU A 393 45.59 -6.33 0.07
N LYS A 394 45.56 -6.92 1.28
CA LYS A 394 46.43 -8.03 1.65
C LYS A 394 46.20 -9.28 0.76
N ARG A 395 44.93 -9.63 0.52
CA ARG A 395 44.52 -10.73 -0.37
C ARG A 395 45.04 -10.52 -1.79
N LYS A 396 44.89 -9.32 -2.33
CA LYS A 396 45.43 -8.97 -3.66
C LYS A 396 46.95 -9.22 -3.76
N LYS A 397 47.70 -8.84 -2.69
CA LYS A 397 49.17 -9.09 -2.65
C LYS A 397 49.50 -10.57 -2.60
N LYS A 398 48.63 -11.42 -2.06
CA LYS A 398 48.80 -12.90 -2.00
C LYS A 398 48.30 -13.58 -3.28
N GLY A 399 47.66 -12.90 -4.19
CA GLY A 399 47.06 -13.47 -5.41
C GLY A 399 45.65 -14.07 -5.17
N ASP A 400 45.09 -13.87 -3.99
CA ASP A 400 43.76 -14.37 -3.64
C ASP A 400 42.64 -13.55 -4.32
N HIS A 401 41.48 -14.17 -4.50
CA HIS A 401 40.31 -13.49 -5.05
C HIS A 401 39.78 -12.40 -4.11
N LYS A 402 39.35 -11.29 -4.70
CA LYS A 402 38.68 -10.23 -3.98
C LYS A 402 37.28 -10.67 -3.52
N ILE A 403 36.98 -10.47 -2.24
CA ILE A 403 35.64 -10.65 -1.67
C ILE A 403 34.93 -9.31 -1.66
N ARG A 404 33.69 -9.29 -2.17
CA ARG A 404 32.86 -8.09 -2.25
C ARG A 404 32.08 -7.95 -0.95
N PHE A 405 32.54 -7.08 -0.06
CA PHE A 405 31.80 -6.71 1.15
C PHE A 405 30.78 -5.62 0.82
N ARG A 406 29.53 -5.84 1.23
CA ARG A 406 28.43 -4.88 1.04
C ARG A 406 27.72 -4.61 2.36
N ALA A 407 27.72 -3.33 2.75
CA ALA A 407 27.06 -2.88 3.96
C ALA A 407 25.52 -2.95 3.80
N PHE A 408 24.86 -3.58 4.75
CA PHE A 408 23.43 -3.48 4.99
C PHE A 408 23.20 -2.55 6.17
N ARG A 409 22.54 -1.43 5.94
CA ARG A 409 22.19 -0.46 6.99
C ARG A 409 20.72 -0.60 7.33
N GLY A 410 20.41 -1.36 8.37
CA GLY A 410 19.05 -1.65 8.80
C GLY A 410 18.28 -0.42 9.29
N SER A 411 18.96 0.51 9.96
CA SER A 411 18.41 1.80 10.41
C SER A 411 18.15 2.79 9.27
N GLY A 412 18.69 2.52 8.08
CA GLY A 412 18.60 3.40 6.91
C GLY A 412 17.20 3.47 6.31
N ARG A 413 17.05 4.41 5.35
CA ARG A 413 15.81 4.57 4.58
C ARG A 413 15.51 3.30 3.78
N VAL A 414 14.25 2.97 3.63
CA VAL A 414 13.76 1.88 2.79
C VAL A 414 14.31 1.94 1.36
N LEU A 415 14.41 0.80 0.71
CA LEU A 415 14.79 0.72 -0.70
C LEU A 415 13.57 1.02 -1.58
N ASP A 416 13.81 1.67 -2.71
CA ASP A 416 12.77 2.04 -3.68
C ASP A 416 11.55 2.67 -2.98
N PRO A 417 11.72 3.80 -2.26
CA PRO A 417 10.72 4.35 -1.33
C PRO A 417 9.37 4.62 -2.00
N GLU A 418 9.37 4.99 -3.26
CA GLU A 418 8.16 5.33 -4.02
C GLU A 418 7.47 4.12 -4.66
N LYS A 419 8.12 2.94 -4.63
CA LYS A 419 7.51 1.71 -5.19
C LYS A 419 6.51 1.10 -4.21
N ASP A 420 5.45 0.52 -4.78
CA ASP A 420 4.51 -0.32 -4.03
C ASP A 420 5.22 -1.64 -3.64
N PRO A 421 5.20 -2.03 -2.36
CA PRO A 421 5.83 -3.27 -1.91
C PRO A 421 5.21 -4.55 -2.49
N PHE A 422 4.02 -4.48 -3.05
CA PHE A 422 3.23 -5.64 -3.51
C PHE A 422 3.10 -5.75 -5.03
N VAL A 423 3.52 -4.73 -5.79
CA VAL A 423 3.51 -4.78 -7.26
C VAL A 423 4.78 -5.46 -7.76
N LYS A 424 4.64 -6.42 -8.68
CA LYS A 424 5.77 -7.08 -9.34
C LYS A 424 6.50 -6.10 -10.27
N ASP A 425 7.82 -6.28 -10.42
CA ASP A 425 8.60 -5.48 -11.37
C ASP A 425 8.03 -5.69 -12.79
N GLY A 426 7.58 -4.60 -13.44
CA GLY A 426 6.99 -4.60 -14.78
C GLY A 426 5.46 -4.49 -14.84
N GLU A 427 4.77 -4.61 -13.73
CA GLU A 427 3.33 -4.32 -13.66
C GLU A 427 3.13 -2.83 -13.37
N GLU A 428 2.27 -2.16 -14.16
CA GLU A 428 1.87 -0.79 -13.87
C GLU A 428 1.05 -0.75 -12.57
N ARG A 429 1.24 0.31 -11.79
CA ARG A 429 0.40 0.58 -10.63
C ARG A 429 -1.06 0.61 -11.07
N ASP A 430 -1.90 -0.20 -10.47
CA ASP A 430 -3.34 0.04 -10.46
C ASP A 430 -3.59 1.50 -10.08
N ALA A 431 -4.51 2.15 -10.78
CA ALA A 431 -4.78 3.59 -10.67
C ALA A 431 -5.21 4.05 -9.26
N GLU A 432 -5.52 3.13 -8.36
CA GLU A 432 -5.72 3.40 -6.94
C GLU A 432 -4.38 3.41 -6.21
N LYS A 433 -4.15 4.47 -5.45
CA LYS A 433 -2.93 4.79 -4.70
C LYS A 433 -2.50 3.63 -3.80
N GLY A 434 -1.63 2.75 -4.30
CA GLY A 434 -0.93 1.78 -3.48
C GLY A 434 -0.06 2.49 -2.45
N ARG A 435 0.13 1.89 -1.28
CA ARG A 435 1.13 2.35 -0.31
C ARG A 435 2.51 2.14 -0.88
N THR A 436 3.36 3.12 -0.68
CA THR A 436 4.77 3.00 -1.06
C THR A 436 5.55 2.24 0.00
N ASN A 437 6.75 1.76 -0.34
CA ASN A 437 7.64 1.15 0.66
C ASN A 437 7.89 2.09 1.85
N GLU A 438 7.98 3.41 1.62
CA GLU A 438 8.17 4.40 2.68
C GLU A 438 6.95 4.53 3.59
N ASP A 439 5.77 4.36 3.04
CA ASP A 439 4.53 4.36 3.82
C ASP A 439 4.35 3.07 4.64
N TYR A 440 4.92 1.97 4.16
CA TYR A 440 4.68 0.64 4.72
C TYR A 440 5.71 0.24 5.78
N PHE A 441 6.98 0.61 5.61
CA PHE A 441 8.07 0.18 6.48
C PHE A 441 8.75 1.35 7.18
N LYS A 442 9.05 1.21 8.46
CA LYS A 442 9.76 2.21 9.25
C LYS A 442 11.18 2.46 8.74
N ASN A 443 11.87 1.40 8.32
CA ASN A 443 13.27 1.43 7.90
C ASN A 443 13.62 0.23 7.03
N ALA A 444 14.85 0.18 6.52
CA ALA A 444 15.34 -0.91 5.68
C ALA A 444 15.34 -2.28 6.39
N LYS A 445 15.53 -2.31 7.72
CA LYS A 445 15.45 -3.54 8.51
C LYS A 445 14.05 -4.14 8.49
N ALA A 446 13.02 -3.33 8.73
CA ALA A 446 11.64 -3.78 8.67
C ALA A 446 11.28 -4.30 7.27
N GLN A 447 11.72 -3.60 6.21
CA GLN A 447 11.52 -4.01 4.83
C GLN A 447 12.22 -5.35 4.52
N ALA A 448 13.46 -5.54 4.98
CA ALA A 448 14.22 -6.77 4.74
C ALA A 448 13.61 -7.97 5.48
N TRP A 449 13.23 -7.81 6.74
CA TRP A 449 12.53 -8.84 7.50
C TRP A 449 11.18 -9.21 6.90
N TRP A 450 10.44 -8.22 6.39
CA TRP A 450 9.18 -8.48 5.70
C TRP A 450 9.37 -9.21 4.38
N SER A 451 10.43 -8.89 3.64
CA SER A 451 10.81 -9.63 2.44
C SER A 451 11.16 -11.08 2.76
N LEU A 452 11.87 -11.34 3.87
CA LEU A 452 12.17 -12.70 4.33
C LEU A 452 10.89 -13.45 4.74
N ARG A 453 9.98 -12.79 5.50
CA ARG A 453 8.66 -13.32 5.87
C ARG A 453 7.88 -13.81 4.64
N ARG A 454 7.87 -13.03 3.56
CA ARG A 454 7.18 -13.41 2.32
C ARG A 454 7.75 -14.69 1.70
N ARG A 455 9.06 -14.91 1.75
CA ARG A 455 9.67 -16.16 1.26
C ARG A 455 9.19 -17.37 2.05
N PHE A 456 9.08 -17.26 3.37
CA PHE A 456 8.53 -18.32 4.21
C PHE A 456 7.04 -18.58 3.92
N LEU A 457 6.25 -17.54 3.71
CA LEU A 457 4.85 -17.65 3.32
C LEU A 457 4.68 -18.38 1.98
N TYR A 458 5.46 -17.99 0.96
CA TYR A 458 5.42 -18.63 -0.36
C TYR A 458 5.86 -20.10 -0.28
N THR A 459 6.86 -20.38 0.53
CA THR A 459 7.29 -21.76 0.75
C THR A 459 6.21 -22.59 1.45
N TYR A 460 5.55 -22.05 2.46
CA TYR A 460 4.42 -22.69 3.12
C TYR A 460 3.27 -22.96 2.14
N ARG A 461 2.91 -21.99 1.33
CA ARG A 461 1.86 -22.15 0.30
C ARG A 461 2.20 -23.21 -0.73
N ALA A 462 3.44 -23.23 -1.20
CA ALA A 462 3.90 -24.23 -2.16
C ALA A 462 3.97 -25.65 -1.56
N VAL A 463 4.49 -25.79 -0.34
CA VAL A 463 4.77 -27.11 0.28
C VAL A 463 3.55 -27.71 0.98
N VAL A 464 2.70 -26.86 1.59
CA VAL A 464 1.60 -27.32 2.45
C VAL A 464 0.25 -27.15 1.78
N LEU A 465 0.06 -26.06 1.02
CA LEU A 465 -1.22 -25.75 0.37
C LEU A 465 -1.23 -26.10 -1.12
N ASP A 466 -0.12 -26.66 -1.65
CA ASP A 466 0.04 -27.05 -3.07
C ASP A 466 -0.33 -25.95 -4.07
N MET A 467 -0.06 -24.68 -3.70
CA MET A 467 -0.37 -23.52 -4.54
C MET A 467 0.72 -23.26 -5.58
N PRO A 468 0.37 -22.69 -6.75
CA PRO A 468 1.35 -22.24 -7.75
C PRO A 468 2.38 -21.28 -7.14
N TYR A 469 3.64 -21.42 -7.48
CA TYR A 469 4.72 -20.63 -6.90
C TYR A 469 5.81 -20.25 -7.92
N ASN A 470 6.53 -19.17 -7.65
CA ASN A 470 7.76 -18.83 -8.35
C ASN A 470 8.95 -19.48 -7.61
N PRO A 471 9.75 -20.36 -8.26
CA PRO A 471 10.90 -21.01 -7.63
C PRO A 471 11.91 -20.05 -7.00
N GLU A 472 12.06 -18.83 -7.53
CA GLU A 472 12.99 -17.83 -7.00
C GLU A 472 12.53 -17.16 -5.69
N HIS A 473 11.25 -17.29 -5.36
CA HIS A 473 10.66 -16.73 -4.14
C HIS A 473 10.64 -17.73 -2.97
N ILE A 474 10.98 -18.97 -3.19
CA ILE A 474 11.05 -20.00 -2.15
C ILE A 474 12.29 -19.77 -1.25
N ILE A 475 12.25 -20.30 -0.06
CA ILE A 475 13.41 -20.46 0.83
C ILE A 475 13.46 -21.91 1.31
N SER A 476 14.66 -22.49 1.36
CA SER A 476 14.85 -23.86 1.84
C SER A 476 16.01 -23.95 2.84
N ILE A 477 15.74 -24.64 3.95
CA ILE A 477 16.66 -24.86 5.06
C ILE A 477 16.89 -26.38 5.17
N PRO A 478 18.09 -26.89 4.88
CA PRO A 478 18.39 -28.29 5.09
C PRO A 478 18.33 -28.67 6.57
N ARG A 479 17.66 -29.75 6.91
CA ARG A 479 17.63 -30.29 8.29
C ARG A 479 18.99 -30.69 8.81
N THR A 480 19.93 -30.95 7.91
CA THR A 480 21.31 -31.35 8.22
C THR A 480 22.19 -30.20 8.71
N LEU A 481 21.73 -28.96 8.64
CA LEU A 481 22.47 -27.81 9.16
C LEU A 481 22.69 -27.93 10.67
N LYS A 482 23.93 -27.75 11.13
CA LYS A 482 24.34 -27.88 12.53
C LYS A 482 23.47 -27.09 13.52
N GLU A 483 23.05 -25.86 13.13
CA GLU A 483 22.30 -24.96 13.99
C GLU A 483 20.78 -24.95 13.67
N CYS A 484 20.27 -25.97 12.94
CA CYS A 484 18.89 -25.96 12.41
C CYS A 484 17.82 -25.76 13.50
N HIS A 485 17.92 -26.48 14.64
CA HIS A 485 16.92 -26.36 15.73
C HIS A 485 16.89 -24.97 16.34
N LYS A 486 18.06 -24.38 16.59
CA LYS A 486 18.17 -23.03 17.12
C LYS A 486 17.63 -22.01 16.11
N LEU A 487 17.98 -22.18 14.84
CA LEU A 487 17.50 -21.33 13.76
C LEU A 487 15.97 -21.29 13.67
N VAL A 488 15.30 -22.44 13.78
CA VAL A 488 13.82 -22.50 13.77
C VAL A 488 13.23 -21.64 14.88
N THR A 489 13.82 -21.69 16.07
CA THR A 489 13.40 -20.86 17.21
C THR A 489 13.65 -19.38 16.93
N GLU A 490 14.85 -19.01 16.49
CA GLU A 490 15.22 -17.63 16.22
C GLU A 490 14.40 -16.98 15.09
N LEU A 491 14.06 -17.74 14.04
CA LEU A 491 13.19 -17.23 12.95
C LEU A 491 11.75 -16.97 13.40
N SER A 492 11.27 -17.73 14.39
CA SER A 492 9.90 -17.60 14.90
C SER A 492 9.79 -16.64 16.08
N GLN A 493 10.90 -16.08 16.55
CA GLN A 493 10.96 -15.18 17.69
C GLN A 493 10.54 -13.74 17.34
N PRO A 494 11.00 -13.12 16.23
CA PRO A 494 10.68 -11.74 15.94
C PRO A 494 9.18 -11.49 15.85
N THR A 495 8.76 -10.36 16.41
CA THR A 495 7.40 -9.86 16.32
C THR A 495 7.37 -8.59 15.47
N TYR A 496 6.20 -8.22 15.01
CA TYR A 496 6.00 -6.95 14.33
C TYR A 496 4.83 -6.19 14.93
N LYS A 497 4.90 -4.88 14.84
CA LYS A 497 3.81 -3.97 15.17
C LYS A 497 3.79 -2.80 14.21
N GLN A 498 2.69 -2.08 14.19
CA GLN A 498 2.60 -0.82 13.47
C GLN A 498 2.80 0.34 14.45
N ASN A 499 3.58 1.35 14.05
CA ASN A 499 3.69 2.60 14.79
C ASN A 499 2.45 3.47 14.57
N ASP A 500 2.39 4.63 15.23
CA ASP A 500 1.26 5.57 15.15
C ASP A 500 0.99 6.10 13.74
N VAL A 501 2.00 6.07 12.86
CA VAL A 501 1.88 6.41 11.45
C VAL A 501 1.70 5.18 10.54
N GLY A 502 1.54 3.91 11.10
CA GLY A 502 1.23 2.64 10.48
C GLY A 502 2.34 1.99 9.67
N GLN A 503 3.52 2.43 9.89
CA GLN A 503 4.66 1.74 9.36
C GLN A 503 4.96 0.51 10.21
N ILE A 504 5.33 -0.58 9.55
CA ILE A 504 5.78 -1.80 10.21
C ILE A 504 7.13 -1.53 10.91
N ILE A 505 7.14 -1.86 12.19
CA ILE A 505 8.35 -1.96 13.02
C ILE A 505 8.53 -3.45 13.36
N VAL A 506 9.74 -3.95 13.22
CA VAL A 506 10.11 -5.30 13.64
C VAL A 506 10.86 -5.23 14.97
N ASN A 507 10.33 -5.94 15.96
CA ASN A 507 11.01 -6.21 17.22
C ASN A 507 11.60 -7.61 17.15
N LYS A 508 12.92 -7.73 17.08
CA LYS A 508 13.63 -9.00 16.92
C LYS A 508 13.82 -9.77 18.22
N ASP A 509 13.82 -9.07 19.35
CA ASP A 509 14.07 -9.56 20.70
C ASP A 509 12.92 -9.16 21.67
N PRO A 510 11.68 -9.63 21.42
CA PRO A 510 10.56 -9.33 22.30
C PRO A 510 10.81 -9.88 23.72
N ASP A 511 10.30 -9.15 24.73
CA ASP A 511 10.33 -9.56 26.13
C ASP A 511 11.72 -9.88 26.71
N GLY A 512 12.80 -9.25 26.19
CA GLY A 512 14.15 -9.45 26.66
C GLY A 512 14.78 -10.79 26.25
N MET A 513 14.24 -11.45 25.24
CA MET A 513 14.87 -12.64 24.62
C MET A 513 16.26 -12.29 24.07
N ALA A 514 17.11 -13.30 23.91
CA ALA A 514 18.42 -13.13 23.27
C ALA A 514 18.26 -12.71 21.80
N SER A 515 19.19 -11.91 21.29
CA SER A 515 19.21 -11.49 19.89
C SER A 515 19.23 -12.71 18.94
N PRO A 516 18.39 -12.74 17.89
CA PRO A 516 18.29 -13.86 16.95
C PRO A 516 19.38 -13.77 15.87
N ASN A 517 20.65 -13.92 16.27
CA ASN A 517 21.81 -13.63 15.42
C ASN A 517 21.85 -14.50 14.15
N LEU A 518 21.48 -15.79 14.24
CA LEU A 518 21.40 -16.68 13.07
C LEU A 518 20.30 -16.19 12.10
N ALA A 519 19.15 -15.82 12.62
CA ALA A 519 18.05 -15.32 11.79
C ALA A 519 18.38 -13.93 11.19
N ASP A 520 19.07 -13.04 11.93
CA ASP A 520 19.57 -11.77 11.38
C ASP A 520 20.56 -12.02 10.22
N SER A 521 21.49 -12.98 10.36
CA SER A 521 22.43 -13.33 9.27
C SER A 521 21.71 -13.83 8.01
N ILE A 522 20.63 -14.60 8.15
CA ILE A 522 19.79 -15.02 7.02
C ILE A 522 19.06 -13.82 6.41
N MET A 523 18.46 -12.97 7.24
CA MET A 523 17.79 -11.75 6.75
C MET A 523 18.76 -10.90 5.92
N ILE A 524 20.00 -10.71 6.37
CA ILE A 524 21.04 -9.96 5.66
C ILE A 524 21.44 -10.67 4.36
N ALA A 525 21.57 -12.01 4.36
CA ALA A 525 21.88 -12.78 3.16
C ALA A 525 20.82 -12.64 2.06
N PHE A 526 19.54 -12.53 2.44
CA PHE A 526 18.42 -12.33 1.51
C PHE A 526 18.08 -10.87 1.24
N ALA A 527 18.58 -9.93 2.03
CA ALA A 527 18.29 -8.50 1.86
C ALA A 527 18.70 -7.99 0.46
N ARG A 528 17.83 -7.19 -0.14
CA ARG A 528 18.18 -6.40 -1.32
C ARG A 528 19.12 -5.28 -0.88
N LEU A 529 20.20 -5.07 -1.61
CA LEU A 529 21.18 -4.02 -1.33
C LEU A 529 21.19 -3.03 -2.50
N LYS A 530 21.37 -1.74 -2.20
CA LYS A 530 21.55 -0.73 -3.25
C LYS A 530 22.69 -1.15 -4.17
N ARG A 531 22.45 -1.16 -5.47
CA ARG A 531 23.55 -1.28 -6.45
C ARG A 531 24.45 -0.06 -6.29
N PRO A 532 25.79 -0.20 -6.24
CA PRO A 532 26.66 0.95 -6.34
C PRO A 532 26.28 1.70 -7.62
N LYS A 533 26.16 3.03 -7.56
CA LYS A 533 26.06 3.85 -8.76
C LYS A 533 27.37 3.69 -9.53
N GLY A 534 27.43 2.72 -10.45
CA GLY A 534 28.52 2.57 -11.40
C GLY A 534 28.26 3.50 -12.57
N PHE A 535 29.26 4.25 -12.99
CA PHE A 535 29.33 4.85 -14.30
C PHE A 535 29.23 3.70 -15.34
N PHE A 536 28.28 3.86 -16.28
CA PHE A 536 27.88 2.93 -17.35
C PHE A 536 26.81 1.90 -16.95
N SER A 537 25.58 2.20 -17.37
CA SER A 537 24.58 1.18 -17.66
C SER A 537 25.01 0.48 -18.97
N ALA A 538 25.61 -0.68 -18.89
CA ALA A 538 25.65 -1.56 -20.06
C ALA A 538 24.19 -1.96 -20.33
N LYS A 539 23.63 -1.50 -21.46
CA LYS A 539 22.43 -2.10 -22.05
C LYS A 539 22.68 -3.61 -22.14
N ARG A 540 21.82 -4.40 -21.54
CA ARG A 540 21.74 -5.82 -21.83
C ARG A 540 21.43 -5.93 -23.32
N ILE A 541 22.37 -6.38 -24.09
CA ILE A 541 22.14 -6.92 -25.44
C ILE A 541 21.51 -8.30 -25.13
N ASP A 542 20.22 -8.41 -25.29
CA ASP A 542 19.55 -9.69 -25.41
C ASP A 542 20.01 -10.25 -26.76
N SER A 543 20.97 -11.18 -26.70
CA SER A 543 21.26 -12.04 -27.86
C SER A 543 20.12 -13.09 -27.89
N GLU A 544 19.16 -12.87 -28.75
CA GLU A 544 18.49 -13.95 -29.45
C GLU A 544 19.57 -14.76 -30.16
N MET A 545 19.66 -16.01 -29.83
CA MET A 545 20.21 -17.02 -30.74
C MET A 545 19.21 -18.18 -30.73
N ASP A 546 18.48 -18.25 -31.83
CA ASP A 546 17.88 -19.45 -32.35
C ASP A 546 18.91 -20.59 -32.40
N ASP A 547 18.55 -21.75 -31.87
CA ASP A 547 18.55 -23.10 -32.46
C ASP A 547 18.08 -24.13 -31.42
#